data_11f0638aca61f0e1c99b34cc3ea0b1ca
#
_entry.id   11f0638aca61f0e1c99b34cc3ea0b1ca
#
_cell.length_a   1.000
_cell.length_b   1.000
_cell.length_c   1.000
_cell.angle_alpha   90.00
_cell.angle_beta   90.00
_cell.angle_gamma   90.00
#
_symmetry.space_group_name_H-M   'P 1'
#
loop_
_entity.id
_entity.type
_entity.pdbx_description
1 polymer ?
#
loop_
_entity_poly.entity_id
_entity_poly.type
_entity_poly.pdbx_seq_one_letter_code
_entity_poly.pdbx_strand_id
1 'polypeptide(L)'
;AAAEERMVRNALSTTVFYFDFDVAEFRQADRDVLTYHAKDLAANPSKRIRLEGHADERGTREYNLALGERRANGLLNFLIVNGAARSQIEVVSYGEERPAERGQNDAAYQQNRRVEISGM
;
A
#
# COMPACT_ATOMS: atom_id res chain seq x y z
N ALA A 1 -16.78 -21.13 4.68
CA ALA A 1 -16.68 -22.08 3.58
C ALA A 1 -15.31 -22.03 2.92
N ALA A 2 -14.93 -23.09 2.22
CA ALA A 2 -13.61 -23.16 1.57
C ALA A 2 -13.38 -22.07 0.54
N ALA A 3 -14.41 -21.67 -0.19
CA ALA A 3 -14.33 -20.60 -1.20
C ALA A 3 -14.02 -19.25 -0.54
N GLU A 4 -14.69 -18.96 0.56
CA GLU A 4 -14.47 -17.71 1.30
C GLU A 4 -13.07 -17.67 1.92
N GLU A 5 -12.64 -18.78 2.52
CA GLU A 5 -11.29 -18.90 3.09
C GLU A 5 -10.22 -18.67 2.02
N ARG A 6 -10.45 -19.18 0.80
CA ARG A 6 -9.54 -19.01 -0.31
C ARG A 6 -9.50 -17.54 -0.76
N MET A 7 -10.64 -16.87 -0.82
CA MET A 7 -10.71 -15.45 -1.14
C MET A 7 -9.91 -14.62 -0.13
N VAL A 8 -10.07 -14.92 1.16
CA VAL A 8 -9.33 -14.23 2.21
C VAL A 8 -7.83 -14.45 2.06
N ARG A 9 -7.39 -15.70 1.84
CA ARG A 9 -5.97 -15.99 1.66
C ARG A 9 -5.39 -15.25 0.45
N ASN A 10 -6.13 -15.24 -0.66
CA ASN A 10 -5.69 -14.55 -1.87
C ASN A 10 -5.58 -13.05 -1.64
N ALA A 11 -6.55 -12.46 -0.94
CA ALA A 11 -6.53 -11.04 -0.60
C ALA A 11 -5.34 -10.71 0.29
N LEU A 12 -5.10 -11.50 1.34
CA LEU A 12 -4.01 -11.25 2.29
C LEU A 12 -2.63 -11.50 1.67
N SER A 13 -2.54 -12.28 0.61
CA SER A 13 -1.28 -12.47 -0.13
C SER A 13 -0.98 -11.31 -1.08
N THR A 14 -1.95 -10.45 -1.36
CA THR A 14 -1.75 -9.25 -2.16
C THR A 14 -1.28 -8.13 -1.26
N THR A 15 -0.01 -7.78 -1.37
CA THR A 15 0.64 -6.84 -0.45
C THR A 15 1.25 -5.62 -1.16
N VAL A 16 1.10 -5.55 -2.48
CA VAL A 16 1.60 -4.42 -3.27
C VAL A 16 0.43 -3.81 -4.02
N PHE A 17 0.28 -2.49 -3.89
CA PHE A 17 -0.82 -1.74 -4.49
C PHE A 17 -0.24 -0.64 -5.36
N TYR A 18 -0.65 -0.59 -6.62
CA TYR A 18 -0.09 0.32 -7.62
C TYR A 18 -0.96 1.55 -7.82
N PHE A 19 -0.32 2.65 -8.21
CA PHE A 19 -0.98 3.94 -8.36
C PHE A 19 -0.74 4.51 -9.74
N ASP A 20 -1.69 5.29 -10.21
CA ASP A 20 -1.56 6.02 -11.46
C ASP A 20 -0.59 7.19 -11.29
N PHE A 21 -0.09 7.72 -12.40
CA PHE A 21 0.89 8.81 -12.36
C PHE A 21 0.33 10.01 -11.58
N ASP A 22 1.12 10.50 -10.64
CA ASP A 22 0.81 11.68 -9.83
C ASP A 22 -0.50 11.58 -9.03
N VAL A 23 -1.04 10.37 -8.84
CA VAL A 23 -2.27 10.12 -8.08
C VAL A 23 -1.92 9.51 -6.74
N ALA A 24 -2.53 10.02 -5.66
CA ALA A 24 -2.33 9.53 -4.30
C ALA A 24 -3.44 8.57 -3.84
N GLU A 25 -4.55 8.51 -4.55
CA GLU A 25 -5.66 7.62 -4.23
C GLU A 25 -5.42 6.22 -4.78
N PHE A 26 -5.72 5.19 -3.98
CA PHE A 26 -5.61 3.81 -4.44
C PHE A 26 -6.72 3.50 -5.46
N ARG A 27 -6.47 2.49 -6.29
CA ARG A 27 -7.42 2.10 -7.34
C ARG A 27 -8.63 1.41 -6.73
N GLN A 28 -9.82 1.68 -7.30
CA GLN A 28 -11.06 1.05 -6.84
C GLN A 28 -10.99 -0.48 -6.89
N ALA A 29 -10.26 -1.02 -7.85
CA ALA A 29 -10.07 -2.47 -7.96
C ALA A 29 -9.39 -3.08 -6.72
N ASP A 30 -8.66 -2.29 -5.94
CA ASP A 30 -7.96 -2.76 -4.75
C ASP A 30 -8.78 -2.63 -3.47
N ARG A 31 -9.96 -2.03 -3.55
CA ARG A 31 -10.79 -1.74 -2.37
C ARG A 31 -11.14 -3.00 -1.57
N ASP A 32 -11.58 -4.05 -2.24
CA ASP A 32 -12.00 -5.28 -1.57
C ASP A 32 -10.81 -5.97 -0.89
N VAL A 33 -9.67 -6.02 -1.55
CA VAL A 33 -8.44 -6.58 -0.99
C VAL A 33 -8.05 -5.81 0.27
N LEU A 34 -8.06 -4.49 0.22
CA LEU A 34 -7.74 -3.66 1.39
C LEU A 34 -8.74 -3.86 2.53
N THR A 35 -10.01 -4.08 2.21
CA THR A 35 -11.03 -4.38 3.23
C THR A 35 -10.69 -5.69 3.97
N TYR A 36 -10.23 -6.72 3.26
CA TYR A 36 -9.78 -7.96 3.91
C TYR A 36 -8.58 -7.73 4.82
N HIS A 37 -7.62 -6.90 4.41
CA HIS A 37 -6.48 -6.55 5.27
C HIS A 37 -6.96 -5.82 6.54
N ALA A 38 -7.92 -4.91 6.42
CA ALA A 38 -8.48 -4.21 7.58
C ALA A 38 -9.15 -5.18 8.55
N LYS A 39 -9.94 -6.12 8.02
CA LYS A 39 -10.61 -7.14 8.84
C LYS A 39 -9.61 -8.07 9.53
N ASP A 40 -8.53 -8.42 8.84
CA ASP A 40 -7.47 -9.24 9.41
C ASP A 40 -6.80 -8.54 10.59
N LEU A 41 -6.49 -7.26 10.44
CA LEU A 41 -5.92 -6.46 11.52
C LEU A 41 -6.88 -6.32 12.70
N ALA A 42 -8.16 -6.10 12.42
CA ALA A 42 -9.19 -6.00 13.47
C ALA A 42 -9.33 -7.31 14.26
N ALA A 43 -9.22 -8.44 13.58
CA ALA A 43 -9.33 -9.76 14.20
C ALA A 43 -8.05 -10.18 14.95
N ASN A 44 -6.91 -9.52 14.66
CA ASN A 44 -5.62 -9.86 15.25
C ASN A 44 -4.98 -8.60 15.86
N PRO A 45 -5.45 -8.16 17.04
CA PRO A 45 -5.02 -6.87 17.61
C PRO A 45 -3.52 -6.74 17.86
N SER A 46 -2.81 -7.84 18.02
CA SER A 46 -1.36 -7.83 18.24
C SER A 46 -0.55 -7.76 16.94
N LYS A 47 -1.20 -7.93 15.80
CA LYS A 47 -0.53 -7.87 14.49
C LYS A 47 -0.17 -6.43 14.15
N ARG A 48 1.03 -6.22 13.63
CA ARG A 48 1.52 -4.91 13.22
C ARG A 48 2.06 -4.97 11.80
N ILE A 49 1.80 -3.93 11.04
CA ILE A 49 2.27 -3.81 9.67
C ILE A 49 2.91 -2.44 9.45
N ARG A 50 3.69 -2.37 8.38
CA ARG A 50 4.25 -1.11 7.87
C ARG A 50 3.73 -0.89 6.47
N LEU A 51 3.29 0.33 6.17
CA LEU A 51 2.92 0.76 4.84
C LEU A 51 4.08 1.58 4.27
N GLU A 52 4.68 1.08 3.20
CA GLU A 52 5.85 1.69 2.57
C GLU A 52 5.43 2.34 1.25
N GLY A 53 5.44 3.66 1.23
CA GLY A 53 5.01 4.43 0.07
C GLY A 53 6.16 4.76 -0.87
N HIS A 54 5.88 4.68 -2.17
CA HIS A 54 6.88 4.87 -3.21
C HIS A 54 6.32 5.71 -4.36
N ALA A 55 7.23 6.33 -5.11
CA ALA A 55 6.94 7.07 -6.33
C ALA A 55 7.95 6.67 -7.41
N ASP A 56 7.64 6.96 -8.67
CA ASP A 56 8.64 6.82 -9.73
C ASP A 56 9.60 8.01 -9.68
N GLU A 57 10.67 7.97 -10.46
CA GLU A 57 11.76 8.95 -10.36
C GLU A 57 11.46 10.31 -10.95
N ARG A 58 10.31 10.49 -11.60
CA ARG A 58 9.97 11.77 -12.23
C ARG A 58 9.55 12.78 -11.19
N GLY A 59 10.12 13.98 -11.25
CA GLY A 59 9.87 15.06 -10.31
C GLY A 59 11.02 15.22 -9.32
N THR A 60 10.82 16.07 -8.32
CA THR A 60 11.83 16.31 -7.29
C THR A 60 11.80 15.21 -6.23
N ARG A 61 12.94 15.02 -5.56
CA ARG A 61 13.05 14.05 -4.48
C ARG A 61 12.06 14.35 -3.35
N GLU A 62 11.95 15.61 -2.96
CA GLU A 62 11.04 16.05 -1.89
C GLU A 62 9.58 15.81 -2.26
N TYR A 63 9.22 16.14 -3.50
CA TYR A 63 7.86 15.90 -3.98
C TYR A 63 7.53 14.42 -3.93
N ASN A 64 8.44 13.57 -4.36
CA ASN A 64 8.23 12.13 -4.42
C ASN A 64 8.18 11.48 -3.03
N LEU A 65 8.95 11.99 -2.07
CA LEU A 65 8.82 11.56 -0.67
C LEU A 65 7.43 11.90 -0.13
N ALA A 66 6.95 13.10 -0.39
CA ALA A 66 5.61 13.52 0.04
C ALA A 66 4.51 12.73 -0.67
N LEU A 67 4.67 12.44 -1.95
CA LEU A 67 3.71 11.64 -2.71
C LEU A 67 3.62 10.22 -2.17
N GLY A 68 4.75 9.59 -1.91
CA GLY A 68 4.79 8.25 -1.30
C GLY A 68 4.11 8.23 0.06
N GLU A 69 4.32 9.26 0.88
CA GLU A 69 3.67 9.39 2.17
C GLU A 69 2.15 9.55 2.03
N ARG A 70 1.69 10.40 1.11
CA ARG A 70 0.26 10.58 0.86
C ARG A 70 -0.40 9.28 0.40
N ARG A 71 0.28 8.50 -0.45
CA ARG A 71 -0.22 7.20 -0.90
C ARG A 71 -0.36 6.22 0.27
N ALA A 72 0.65 6.14 1.11
CA ALA A 72 0.61 5.26 2.28
C ALA A 72 -0.45 5.71 3.29
N ASN A 73 -0.58 7.02 3.52
CA ASN A 73 -1.60 7.57 4.42
C ASN A 73 -3.02 7.32 3.91
N GLY A 74 -3.22 7.29 2.60
CA GLY A 74 -4.51 6.93 2.02
C GLY A 74 -4.93 5.51 2.38
N LEU A 75 -3.99 4.57 2.29
CA LEU A 75 -4.24 3.20 2.74
C LEU A 75 -4.45 3.13 4.25
N LEU A 76 -3.64 3.84 5.03
CA LEU A 76 -3.79 3.90 6.48
C LEU A 76 -5.20 4.32 6.88
N ASN A 77 -5.68 5.42 6.31
CA ASN A 77 -7.00 5.95 6.64
C ASN A 77 -8.11 4.95 6.29
N PHE A 78 -8.01 4.31 5.14
CA PHE A 78 -8.98 3.30 4.72
C PHE A 78 -9.00 2.11 5.69
N LEU A 79 -7.83 1.62 6.08
CA LEU A 79 -7.72 0.48 6.99
C LEU A 79 -8.32 0.81 8.36
N ILE A 80 -8.06 2.02 8.88
CA ILE A 80 -8.61 2.47 10.17
C ILE A 80 -10.13 2.57 10.11
N VAL A 81 -10.66 3.20 9.06
CA VAL A 81 -12.11 3.34 8.88
C VAL A 81 -12.79 1.97 8.83
N ASN A 82 -12.10 0.96 8.34
CA ASN A 82 -12.63 -0.39 8.19
C ASN A 82 -12.24 -1.36 9.32
N GLY A 83 -11.75 -0.84 10.44
CA GLY A 83 -11.62 -1.61 11.67
C GLY A 83 -10.22 -1.79 12.24
N ALA A 84 -9.17 -1.45 11.49
CA ALA A 84 -7.80 -1.55 12.01
C ALA A 84 -7.55 -0.47 13.08
N ALA A 85 -6.70 -0.78 14.05
CA ALA A 85 -6.27 0.21 15.03
C ALA A 85 -5.06 0.99 14.51
N ARG A 86 -5.03 2.29 14.79
CA ARG A 86 -3.91 3.15 14.39
C ARG A 86 -2.56 2.60 14.88
N SER A 87 -2.55 2.02 16.07
CA SER A 87 -1.35 1.48 16.71
C SER A 87 -0.78 0.25 16.00
N GLN A 88 -1.56 -0.36 15.11
CA GLN A 88 -1.11 -1.54 14.35
C GLN A 88 -0.32 -1.16 13.08
N ILE A 89 -0.29 0.11 12.70
CA ILE A 89 0.17 0.52 11.38
C ILE A 89 1.22 1.62 11.50
N GLU A 90 2.40 1.35 10.93
CA GLU A 90 3.45 2.35 10.75
C GLU A 90 3.47 2.78 9.29
N VAL A 91 3.65 4.07 9.05
CA VAL A 91 3.77 4.62 7.68
C VAL A 91 5.18 5.13 7.48
N VAL A 92 5.77 4.76 6.34
CA VAL A 92 7.06 5.29 5.92
C VAL A 92 7.00 5.57 4.41
N SER A 93 7.70 6.59 3.97
CA SER A 93 7.86 6.85 2.54
C SER A 93 9.33 6.79 2.18
N TYR A 94 9.63 6.08 1.11
CA TYR A 94 10.95 6.05 0.48
C TYR A 94 10.99 6.92 -0.78
N GLY A 95 9.84 7.44 -1.22
CA GLY A 95 9.76 8.20 -2.44
C GLY A 95 10.31 7.41 -3.62
N GLU A 96 11.28 7.97 -4.33
CA GLU A 96 11.91 7.32 -5.49
C GLU A 96 13.16 6.50 -5.12
N GLU A 97 13.53 6.46 -3.84
CA GLU A 97 14.84 5.94 -3.42
C GLU A 97 14.96 4.42 -3.44
N ARG A 98 13.84 3.70 -3.46
CA ARG A 98 13.81 2.23 -3.48
C ARG A 98 12.98 1.70 -4.63
N PRO A 99 13.45 1.85 -5.86
CA PRO A 99 12.69 1.36 -7.02
C PRO A 99 12.56 -0.16 -7.00
N ALA A 100 11.35 -0.64 -7.31
CA ALA A 100 11.11 -2.07 -7.54
C ALA A 100 11.70 -2.50 -8.88
N GLU A 101 11.66 -1.59 -9.86
CA GLU A 101 12.18 -1.84 -11.20
C GLU A 101 13.06 -0.66 -11.62
N ARG A 102 14.27 -0.96 -12.07
CA ARG A 102 15.17 0.05 -12.59
C ARG A 102 14.93 0.24 -14.07
N GLY A 103 14.93 1.48 -14.51
CA GLY A 103 14.69 1.83 -15.89
C GLY A 103 13.96 3.14 -16.00
N GLN A 104 13.99 3.72 -17.21
CA GLN A 104 13.42 5.04 -17.49
C GLN A 104 12.36 4.94 -18.56
N ASN A 105 11.40 4.03 -18.35
CA ASN A 105 10.28 3.83 -19.27
C ASN A 105 9.00 3.63 -18.46
N ASP A 106 7.86 3.69 -19.11
CA ASP A 106 6.56 3.58 -18.45
C ASP A 106 6.38 2.27 -17.69
N ALA A 107 6.88 1.16 -18.24
CA ALA A 107 6.76 -0.14 -17.58
C ALA A 107 7.47 -0.13 -16.22
N ALA A 108 8.69 0.43 -16.15
CA ALA A 108 9.42 0.56 -14.90
C ALA A 108 8.72 1.53 -13.95
N TYR A 109 8.27 2.68 -14.46
CA TYR A 109 7.59 3.67 -13.64
C TYR A 109 6.31 3.13 -13.01
N GLN A 110 5.52 2.35 -13.74
CA GLN A 110 4.31 1.73 -13.20
C GLN A 110 4.62 0.79 -12.03
N GLN A 111 5.72 0.06 -12.08
CA GLN A 111 6.12 -0.84 -11.00
C GLN A 111 6.61 -0.08 -9.77
N ASN A 112 7.05 1.16 -9.94
CA ASN A 112 7.59 1.96 -8.84
C ASN A 112 6.54 2.77 -8.09
N ARG A 113 5.42 3.08 -8.75
CA ARG A 113 4.31 3.83 -8.12
C ARG A 113 3.47 2.87 -7.27
N ARG A 114 3.87 2.68 -6.04
CA ARG A 114 3.24 1.64 -5.21
C ARG A 114 3.27 1.95 -3.72
N VAL A 115 2.43 1.23 -2.99
CA VAL A 115 2.54 1.08 -1.54
C VAL A 115 2.67 -0.42 -1.26
N GLU A 116 3.63 -0.78 -0.43
CA GLU A 116 3.84 -2.16 -0.02
C GLU A 116 3.44 -2.32 1.45
N ILE A 117 2.73 -3.41 1.75
CA ILE A 117 2.46 -3.82 3.13
C ILE A 117 3.55 -4.80 3.54
N SER A 118 4.29 -4.47 4.60
CA SER A 118 5.27 -5.39 5.16
C SER A 118 4.93 -5.71 6.61
N GLY A 119 5.30 -6.90 7.07
CA GLY A 119 5.13 -7.30 8.47
C GLY A 119 6.18 -6.64 9.35
N MET A 120 5.83 -6.50 10.62
CA MET A 120 6.74 -5.98 11.63
C MET A 120 7.01 -7.00 12.73
#